data_eb046a9e28fb2b08403eaae60ed7ecc0
#
_entry.id   eb046a9e28fb2b08403eaae60ed7ecc0
#
_cell.length_a   1.000
_cell.length_b   1.000
_cell.length_c   1.000
_cell.angle_alpha   90.00
_cell.angle_beta   90.00
_cell.angle_gamma   90.00
#
_symmetry.space_group_name_H-M   'P 1'
#
loop_
_entity.id
_entity.type
_entity.pdbx_description
1 polymer ?
#
loop_
_entity_poly.entity_id
_entity_poly.type
_entity_poly.pdbx_seq_one_letter_code
_entity_poly.pdbx_strand_id
1 'polypeptide(L)'
;RLTQVTVRPHILLAAVAGIALGYGLARAPQWLAAPRAVPAGVAVATAKPVASHQLLDEVVGRIRREYVRPVPDQAFDQAAVKGVVANLDPHSAFLDAAEYDEMRAATTGSYTGVGIEVSVQDGRVVVVTPIEGSPAAKAGAHAGDIVLAVNDQPVTADQLDETIGRMRGVTGTQVELAIDRKGEPEPLRFTLERGEVHVHSVRAQPLPGGFGYVRITQFSDSTPGDLVQALSTLVHPAP
;
A
#
# COMPACT_ATOMS: atom_id res chain seq x y z
N ARG A 1 29.60 23.54 34.86
CA ARG A 1 30.82 22.69 34.99
C ARG A 1 30.95 21.91 33.71
N LEU A 2 31.83 22.37 32.81
CA LEU A 2 32.20 21.67 31.57
C LEU A 2 33.25 20.61 31.92
N THR A 3 32.93 19.36 31.75
CA THR A 3 33.86 18.24 31.92
C THR A 3 34.79 18.19 30.69
N GLN A 4 36.05 18.53 30.86
CA GLN A 4 37.08 18.40 29.84
C GLN A 4 37.40 16.91 29.64
N VAL A 5 37.15 16.40 28.43
CA VAL A 5 37.55 15.02 28.04
C VAL A 5 39.00 15.10 27.57
N THR A 6 39.91 14.62 28.41
CA THR A 6 41.36 14.51 28.08
C THR A 6 41.55 13.26 27.22
N VAL A 7 41.76 13.44 25.92
CA VAL A 7 42.12 12.35 25.00
C VAL A 7 43.58 11.99 25.17
N ARG A 8 43.89 10.75 25.51
CA ARG A 8 45.26 10.25 25.73
C ARG A 8 46.05 10.24 24.39
N PRO A 9 47.28 10.76 24.32
CA PRO A 9 48.02 10.95 23.06
C PRO A 9 48.30 9.65 22.27
N HIS A 10 48.32 8.50 22.92
CA HIS A 10 48.54 7.21 22.25
C HIS A 10 47.33 6.75 21.41
N ILE A 11 46.12 7.22 21.70
CA ILE A 11 44.93 6.91 20.88
C ILE A 11 44.99 7.69 19.56
N LEU A 12 45.49 8.93 19.57
CA LEU A 12 45.70 9.74 18.38
C LEU A 12 46.79 9.14 17.46
N LEU A 13 47.85 8.58 18.04
CA LEU A 13 48.95 7.96 17.27
C LEU A 13 48.50 6.66 16.58
N ALA A 14 47.65 5.85 17.23
CA ALA A 14 47.06 4.64 16.63
C ALA A 14 46.11 4.97 15.47
N ALA A 15 45.31 6.02 15.58
CA ALA A 15 44.42 6.46 14.53
C ALA A 15 45.16 6.99 13.28
N VAL A 16 46.25 7.75 13.47
CA VAL A 16 47.07 8.25 12.36
C VAL A 16 47.83 7.11 11.67
N ALA A 17 48.33 6.12 12.41
CA ALA A 17 49.01 4.96 11.84
C ALA A 17 48.05 4.07 11.05
N GLY A 18 46.78 3.89 11.51
CA GLY A 18 45.74 3.15 10.80
C GLY A 18 45.34 3.80 9.48
N ILE A 19 45.21 5.12 9.46
CA ILE A 19 44.91 5.89 8.25
C ILE A 19 46.05 5.82 7.25
N ALA A 20 47.30 5.92 7.69
CA ALA A 20 48.50 5.86 6.80
C ALA A 20 48.67 4.45 6.19
N LEU A 21 48.41 3.37 6.94
CA LEU A 21 48.46 2.00 6.41
C LEU A 21 47.29 1.73 5.45
N GLY A 22 46.08 2.21 5.76
CA GLY A 22 44.91 2.07 4.88
C GLY A 22 45.09 2.81 3.56
N TYR A 23 45.70 3.99 3.58
CA TYR A 23 45.98 4.80 2.38
C TYR A 23 47.09 4.21 1.53
N GLY A 24 48.12 3.58 2.14
CA GLY A 24 49.20 2.90 1.47
C GLY A 24 48.78 1.65 0.71
N LEU A 25 47.84 0.87 1.26
CA LEU A 25 47.28 -0.32 0.60
C LEU A 25 46.32 0.03 -0.54
N ALA A 26 45.59 1.13 -0.45
CA ALA A 26 44.69 1.59 -1.51
C ALA A 26 45.43 2.20 -2.73
N ARG A 27 46.72 2.55 -2.59
CA ARG A 27 47.56 3.08 -3.65
C ARG A 27 48.65 2.13 -4.12
N ALA A 28 48.57 0.83 -3.85
CA ALA A 28 49.49 -0.14 -4.44
C ALA A 28 49.36 -0.04 -5.97
N PRO A 29 50.49 0.28 -6.67
CA PRO A 29 50.40 0.48 -8.12
C PRO A 29 49.96 -0.83 -8.79
N GLN A 30 48.97 -0.74 -9.65
CA GLN A 30 48.33 -1.87 -10.34
C GLN A 30 49.29 -2.71 -11.24
N TRP A 31 50.52 -2.23 -11.43
CA TRP A 31 51.54 -2.97 -12.23
C TRP A 31 52.17 -4.15 -11.46
N LEU A 32 51.95 -4.30 -10.16
CA LEU A 32 52.38 -5.46 -9.36
C LEU A 32 51.41 -6.65 -9.42
N ALA A 33 50.23 -6.46 -9.94
CA ALA A 33 49.31 -7.56 -10.25
C ALA A 33 49.71 -8.13 -11.59
N ALA A 34 50.51 -9.18 -11.61
CA ALA A 34 50.74 -9.95 -12.83
C ALA A 34 49.37 -10.36 -13.41
N PRO A 35 49.10 -10.13 -14.70
CA PRO A 35 47.87 -10.57 -15.32
C PRO A 35 47.79 -12.08 -15.16
N ARG A 36 46.85 -12.56 -14.33
CA ARG A 36 46.51 -13.99 -14.34
C ARG A 36 46.03 -14.32 -15.72
N ALA A 37 46.85 -15.06 -16.45
CA ALA A 37 46.41 -15.63 -17.71
C ALA A 37 45.13 -16.41 -17.48
N VAL A 38 44.02 -15.87 -17.96
CA VAL A 38 42.76 -16.60 -18.08
C VAL A 38 43.04 -17.73 -19.03
N PRO A 39 42.85 -19.01 -18.67
CA PRO A 39 43.11 -20.13 -19.62
C PRO A 39 42.29 -19.86 -20.89
N ALA A 40 42.95 -19.72 -22.00
CA ALA A 40 42.34 -19.62 -23.31
C ALA A 40 41.63 -20.96 -23.59
N GLY A 41 40.34 -21.02 -23.31
CA GLY A 41 39.59 -22.26 -23.53
C GLY A 41 38.14 -22.24 -23.04
N VAL A 42 37.70 -21.24 -22.31
CA VAL A 42 36.27 -21.05 -22.14
C VAL A 42 35.78 -20.14 -23.27
N ALA A 43 35.38 -20.76 -24.37
CA ALA A 43 34.57 -20.08 -25.37
C ALA A 43 33.29 -19.64 -24.62
N VAL A 44 33.26 -18.39 -24.17
CA VAL A 44 32.00 -17.73 -23.83
C VAL A 44 31.25 -17.75 -25.15
N ALA A 45 30.33 -18.71 -25.25
CA ALA A 45 29.39 -18.72 -26.37
C ALA A 45 28.77 -17.33 -26.34
N THR A 46 29.13 -16.49 -27.30
CA THR A 46 28.47 -15.20 -27.53
C THR A 46 27.03 -15.57 -27.88
N ALA A 47 26.20 -15.62 -26.84
CA ALA A 47 24.78 -15.80 -27.02
C ALA A 47 24.36 -14.68 -27.96
N LYS A 48 23.87 -15.06 -29.17
CA LYS A 48 23.29 -14.13 -30.12
C LYS A 48 22.33 -13.25 -29.31
N PRO A 49 22.39 -11.92 -29.37
CA PRO A 49 21.48 -11.09 -28.60
C PRO A 49 20.06 -11.49 -28.96
N VAL A 50 19.41 -12.21 -28.07
CA VAL A 50 18.00 -12.57 -28.18
C VAL A 50 17.28 -11.26 -28.13
N ALA A 51 16.47 -10.93 -29.15
CA ALA A 51 15.62 -9.72 -29.07
C ALA A 51 14.84 -9.81 -27.77
N SER A 52 14.83 -8.73 -26.99
CA SER A 52 14.29 -8.71 -25.61
C SER A 52 12.87 -9.29 -25.50
N HIS A 53 12.06 -9.17 -26.55
CA HIS A 53 10.73 -9.77 -26.65
C HIS A 53 10.77 -11.31 -26.74
N GLN A 54 11.72 -11.88 -27.47
CA GLN A 54 11.83 -13.35 -27.62
C GLN A 54 12.20 -14.05 -26.32
N LEU A 55 13.01 -13.40 -25.46
CA LEU A 55 13.34 -13.95 -24.16
C LEU A 55 12.12 -13.96 -23.23
N LEU A 56 11.33 -12.88 -23.23
CA LEU A 56 10.11 -12.80 -22.42
C LEU A 56 9.10 -13.86 -22.88
N ASP A 57 8.88 -13.98 -24.20
CA ASP A 57 7.96 -14.97 -24.77
C ASP A 57 8.40 -16.42 -24.44
N GLU A 58 9.71 -16.69 -24.47
CA GLU A 58 10.25 -18.03 -24.14
C GLU A 58 10.01 -18.34 -22.64
N VAL A 59 10.28 -17.37 -21.74
CA VAL A 59 10.09 -17.53 -20.30
C VAL A 59 8.61 -17.71 -19.98
N VAL A 60 7.73 -16.86 -20.51
CA VAL A 60 6.27 -16.97 -20.33
C VAL A 60 5.77 -18.31 -20.86
N GLY A 61 6.22 -18.72 -22.07
CA GLY A 61 5.86 -20.00 -22.63
C GLY A 61 6.31 -21.19 -21.78
N ARG A 62 7.48 -21.09 -21.14
CA ARG A 62 7.97 -22.13 -20.22
C ARG A 62 7.13 -22.18 -18.94
N ILE A 63 6.82 -21.03 -18.34
CA ILE A 63 5.96 -20.96 -17.14
C ILE A 63 4.59 -21.57 -17.44
N ARG A 64 3.97 -21.24 -18.57
CA ARG A 64 2.67 -21.81 -18.97
C ARG A 64 2.66 -23.33 -19.05
N ARG A 65 3.79 -23.94 -19.47
CA ARG A 65 3.88 -25.39 -19.61
C ARG A 65 4.29 -26.13 -18.35
N GLU A 66 5.15 -25.51 -17.52
CA GLU A 66 5.86 -26.22 -16.45
C GLU A 66 5.41 -25.78 -15.04
N TYR A 67 4.70 -24.64 -14.92
CA TYR A 67 4.29 -24.16 -13.60
C TYR A 67 3.10 -24.95 -13.06
N VAL A 68 3.10 -25.20 -11.74
CA VAL A 68 2.13 -26.07 -11.05
C VAL A 68 0.69 -25.55 -11.10
N ARG A 69 0.49 -24.25 -11.29
CA ARG A 69 -0.85 -23.61 -11.37
C ARG A 69 -0.94 -22.77 -12.64
N PRO A 70 -2.11 -22.74 -13.31
CA PRO A 70 -2.31 -21.85 -14.44
C PRO A 70 -2.19 -20.38 -13.99
N VAL A 71 -1.45 -19.59 -14.76
CA VAL A 71 -1.28 -18.14 -14.54
C VAL A 71 -2.01 -17.43 -15.68
N PRO A 72 -2.92 -16.48 -15.40
CA PRO A 72 -3.61 -15.69 -16.42
C PRO A 72 -2.62 -14.85 -17.24
N ASP A 73 -2.90 -14.69 -18.55
CA ASP A 73 -2.05 -13.91 -19.46
C ASP A 73 -1.87 -12.46 -18.98
N GLN A 74 -2.94 -11.84 -18.49
CA GLN A 74 -2.91 -10.50 -17.94
C GLN A 74 -1.89 -10.33 -16.79
N ALA A 75 -1.67 -11.37 -15.98
CA ALA A 75 -0.70 -11.32 -14.88
C ALA A 75 0.75 -11.23 -15.41
N PHE A 76 1.05 -11.86 -16.54
CA PHE A 76 2.36 -11.74 -17.19
C PHE A 76 2.58 -10.34 -17.75
N ASP A 77 1.57 -9.78 -18.44
CA ASP A 77 1.64 -8.44 -19.01
C ASP A 77 1.85 -7.38 -17.90
N GLN A 78 1.06 -7.44 -16.83
CA GLN A 78 1.21 -6.54 -15.69
C GLN A 78 2.57 -6.68 -15.02
N ALA A 79 3.05 -7.90 -14.78
CA ALA A 79 4.35 -8.14 -14.16
C ALA A 79 5.50 -7.61 -15.04
N ALA A 80 5.42 -7.79 -16.36
CA ALA A 80 6.42 -7.29 -17.30
C ALA A 80 6.47 -5.75 -17.28
N VAL A 81 5.32 -5.08 -17.36
CA VAL A 81 5.24 -3.61 -17.34
C VAL A 81 5.72 -3.07 -15.98
N LYS A 82 5.26 -3.64 -14.86
CA LYS A 82 5.73 -3.27 -13.51
C LYS A 82 7.25 -3.42 -13.39
N GLY A 83 7.81 -4.54 -13.90
CA GLY A 83 9.24 -4.80 -13.88
C GLY A 83 10.05 -3.79 -14.71
N VAL A 84 9.57 -3.40 -15.88
CA VAL A 84 10.24 -2.39 -16.72
C VAL A 84 10.24 -1.03 -16.03
N VAL A 85 9.09 -0.59 -15.53
CA VAL A 85 8.94 0.73 -14.92
C VAL A 85 9.71 0.83 -13.60
N ALA A 86 9.72 -0.23 -12.79
CA ALA A 86 10.48 -0.27 -11.53
C ALA A 86 12.00 -0.13 -11.70
N ASN A 87 12.53 -0.37 -12.92
CA ASN A 87 13.95 -0.20 -13.23
C ASN A 87 14.31 1.19 -13.76
N LEU A 88 13.36 2.11 -13.92
CA LEU A 88 13.64 3.47 -14.40
C LEU A 88 14.24 4.33 -13.27
N ASP A 89 13.50 4.51 -12.19
CA ASP A 89 13.91 5.29 -11.02
C ASP A 89 13.01 4.96 -9.81
N PRO A 90 13.38 5.40 -8.57
CA PRO A 90 12.60 5.11 -7.36
C PRO A 90 11.23 5.80 -7.28
N HIS A 91 10.94 6.74 -8.17
CA HIS A 91 9.70 7.53 -8.17
C HIS A 91 8.75 7.11 -9.29
N SER A 92 9.20 6.21 -10.17
CA SER A 92 8.38 5.68 -11.26
C SER A 92 7.71 4.37 -10.86
N ALA A 93 6.40 4.30 -11.01
CA ALA A 93 5.61 3.10 -10.76
C ALA A 93 4.53 2.93 -11.83
N PHE A 94 4.29 1.70 -12.23
CA PHE A 94 3.10 1.34 -12.99
C PHE A 94 2.01 0.94 -12.00
N LEU A 95 0.85 1.56 -12.12
CA LEU A 95 -0.34 1.23 -11.34
C LEU A 95 -1.33 0.54 -12.27
N ASP A 96 -1.88 -0.57 -11.86
CA ASP A 96 -3.06 -1.11 -12.50
C ASP A 96 -4.32 -0.29 -12.15
N ALA A 97 -5.47 -0.63 -12.72
CA ALA A 97 -6.69 0.14 -12.52
C ALA A 97 -7.10 0.24 -11.04
N ALA A 98 -6.94 -0.86 -10.29
CA ALA A 98 -7.30 -0.89 -8.87
C ALA A 98 -6.32 -0.06 -8.02
N GLU A 99 -5.02 -0.21 -8.25
CA GLU A 99 -3.97 0.57 -7.59
C GLU A 99 -4.08 2.07 -7.91
N TYR A 100 -4.46 2.40 -9.16
CA TYR A 100 -4.71 3.80 -9.55
C TYR A 100 -5.93 4.39 -8.84
N ASP A 101 -7.02 3.63 -8.72
CA ASP A 101 -8.21 4.07 -8.00
C ASP A 101 -7.92 4.24 -6.49
N GLU A 102 -7.09 3.39 -5.90
CA GLU A 102 -6.65 3.54 -4.52
C GLU A 102 -5.79 4.79 -4.31
N MET A 103 -4.81 5.01 -5.18
CA MET A 103 -3.97 6.21 -5.13
C MET A 103 -4.82 7.47 -5.31
N ARG A 104 -5.77 7.45 -6.25
CA ARG A 104 -6.71 8.54 -6.47
C ARG A 104 -7.55 8.82 -5.23
N ALA A 105 -8.14 7.78 -4.62
CA ALA A 105 -8.92 7.89 -3.41
C ALA A 105 -8.11 8.48 -2.24
N ALA A 106 -6.86 8.05 -2.07
CA ALA A 106 -5.96 8.60 -1.06
C ALA A 106 -5.63 10.08 -1.30
N THR A 107 -5.50 10.48 -2.57
CA THR A 107 -5.19 11.87 -2.95
C THR A 107 -6.40 12.79 -2.82
N THR A 108 -7.56 12.37 -3.34
CA THR A 108 -8.79 13.19 -3.31
C THR A 108 -9.49 13.17 -1.95
N GLY A 109 -9.31 12.11 -1.16
CA GLY A 109 -10.06 11.87 0.08
C GLY A 109 -11.47 11.34 -0.16
N SER A 110 -11.79 10.89 -1.39
CA SER A 110 -13.08 10.30 -1.73
C SER A 110 -12.94 9.12 -2.68
N TYR A 111 -13.89 8.20 -2.60
CA TYR A 111 -13.99 7.07 -3.53
C TYR A 111 -15.46 6.69 -3.75
N THR A 112 -15.73 5.87 -4.76
CA THR A 112 -17.09 5.39 -5.02
C THR A 112 -17.30 3.98 -4.48
N GLY A 113 -18.34 3.80 -3.64
CA GLY A 113 -18.66 2.53 -3.02
C GLY A 113 -19.80 2.62 -2.01
N VAL A 114 -19.86 1.66 -1.09
CA VAL A 114 -20.90 1.62 -0.04
C VAL A 114 -20.51 2.34 1.25
N GLY A 115 -19.21 2.58 1.46
CA GLY A 115 -18.69 3.34 2.61
C GLY A 115 -18.70 2.59 3.94
N ILE A 116 -18.04 1.43 3.97
CA ILE A 116 -17.72 0.70 5.20
C ILE A 116 -16.23 0.45 5.29
N GLU A 117 -15.68 0.59 6.48
CA GLU A 117 -14.36 0.11 6.82
C GLU A 117 -14.49 -1.32 7.35
N VAL A 118 -13.73 -2.24 6.78
CA VAL A 118 -13.77 -3.66 7.14
C VAL A 118 -12.37 -4.15 7.55
N SER A 119 -12.35 -5.16 8.41
CA SER A 119 -11.12 -5.86 8.80
C SER A 119 -11.37 -7.35 8.96
N VAL A 120 -10.30 -8.14 8.95
CA VAL A 120 -10.39 -9.56 9.28
C VAL A 120 -10.23 -9.72 10.79
N GLN A 121 -11.24 -10.31 11.44
CA GLN A 121 -11.24 -10.66 12.85
C GLN A 121 -11.73 -12.10 13.01
N ASP A 122 -10.96 -12.95 13.68
CA ASP A 122 -11.29 -14.37 13.89
C ASP A 122 -11.66 -15.12 12.60
N GLY A 123 -10.98 -14.82 11.49
CA GLY A 123 -11.22 -15.44 10.20
C GLY A 123 -12.50 -14.98 9.49
N ARG A 124 -13.11 -13.89 9.92
CA ARG A 124 -14.31 -13.29 9.32
C ARG A 124 -14.06 -11.85 8.91
N VAL A 125 -14.77 -11.38 7.91
CA VAL A 125 -14.74 -9.97 7.50
C VAL A 125 -15.79 -9.21 8.33
N VAL A 126 -15.30 -8.30 9.18
CA VAL A 126 -16.11 -7.56 10.15
C VAL A 126 -16.08 -6.06 9.79
N VAL A 127 -17.24 -5.43 9.89
CA VAL A 127 -17.37 -3.98 9.76
C VAL A 127 -16.76 -3.33 11.00
N VAL A 128 -15.67 -2.59 10.81
CA VAL A 128 -15.03 -1.79 11.86
C VAL A 128 -15.89 -0.57 12.16
N THR A 129 -16.28 0.15 11.09
CA THR A 129 -17.19 1.28 11.19
C THR A 129 -17.80 1.59 9.82
N PRO A 130 -19.08 1.94 9.74
CA PRO A 130 -19.63 2.59 8.56
C PRO A 130 -19.14 4.05 8.52
N ILE A 131 -18.78 4.53 7.32
CA ILE A 131 -18.31 5.91 7.12
C ILE A 131 -19.53 6.84 7.20
N GLU A 132 -19.40 7.90 7.96
CA GLU A 132 -20.48 8.87 8.18
C GLU A 132 -21.00 9.44 6.84
N GLY A 133 -22.33 9.54 6.69
CA GLY A 133 -22.99 10.01 5.48
C GLY A 133 -22.98 9.04 4.31
N SER A 134 -22.29 7.90 4.41
CA SER A 134 -22.21 6.89 3.36
C SER A 134 -23.54 6.14 3.12
N PRO A 135 -23.69 5.44 1.97
CA PRO A 135 -24.83 4.57 1.72
C PRO A 135 -25.04 3.51 2.81
N ALA A 136 -23.99 2.87 3.29
CA ALA A 136 -24.08 1.85 4.34
C ALA A 136 -24.50 2.42 5.70
N ALA A 137 -23.97 3.60 6.08
CA ALA A 137 -24.40 4.27 7.30
C ALA A 137 -25.87 4.65 7.25
N LYS A 138 -26.36 5.18 6.13
CA LYS A 138 -27.79 5.51 5.92
C LYS A 138 -28.69 4.31 5.95
N ALA A 139 -28.21 3.15 5.50
CA ALA A 139 -28.94 1.90 5.53
C ALA A 139 -28.93 1.21 6.91
N GLY A 140 -28.17 1.73 7.87
CA GLY A 140 -28.12 1.20 9.22
C GLY A 140 -27.10 0.07 9.43
N ALA A 141 -25.99 0.05 8.67
CA ALA A 141 -24.85 -0.80 8.99
C ALA A 141 -24.21 -0.35 10.32
N HIS A 142 -23.72 -1.28 11.12
CA HIS A 142 -23.14 -1.03 12.42
C HIS A 142 -21.72 -1.63 12.53
N ALA A 143 -20.92 -1.06 13.42
CA ALA A 143 -19.67 -1.69 13.84
C ALA A 143 -19.93 -3.04 14.49
N GLY A 144 -19.15 -4.04 14.13
CA GLY A 144 -19.29 -5.42 14.60
C GLY A 144 -20.20 -6.30 13.71
N ASP A 145 -20.82 -5.76 12.67
CA ASP A 145 -21.51 -6.54 11.65
C ASP A 145 -20.50 -7.44 10.91
N ILE A 146 -20.88 -8.69 10.64
CA ILE A 146 -20.05 -9.63 9.90
C ILE A 146 -20.58 -9.71 8.47
N VAL A 147 -19.74 -9.44 7.48
CA VAL A 147 -20.11 -9.54 6.07
C VAL A 147 -20.05 -10.99 5.63
N LEU A 148 -21.22 -11.57 5.32
CA LEU A 148 -21.36 -12.95 4.87
C LEU A 148 -21.21 -13.09 3.36
N ALA A 149 -21.82 -12.17 2.61
CA ALA A 149 -21.83 -12.20 1.14
C ALA A 149 -21.95 -10.78 0.55
N VAL A 150 -21.42 -10.62 -0.66
CA VAL A 150 -21.59 -9.44 -1.53
C VAL A 150 -22.14 -9.93 -2.86
N ASN A 151 -23.33 -9.45 -3.28
CA ASN A 151 -24.06 -9.91 -4.48
C ASN A 151 -24.19 -11.45 -4.52
N ASP A 152 -24.66 -12.05 -3.43
CA ASP A 152 -24.79 -13.51 -3.23
C ASP A 152 -23.47 -14.31 -3.32
N GLN A 153 -22.33 -13.66 -3.51
CA GLN A 153 -21.02 -14.31 -3.46
C GLN A 153 -20.49 -14.33 -2.03
N PRO A 154 -20.22 -15.51 -1.47
CA PRO A 154 -19.68 -15.63 -0.12
C PRO A 154 -18.40 -14.84 0.07
N VAL A 155 -18.24 -14.30 1.27
CA VAL A 155 -17.04 -13.54 1.70
C VAL A 155 -16.19 -14.42 2.59
N THR A 156 -14.90 -14.50 2.27
CA THR A 156 -13.89 -15.21 3.05
C THR A 156 -12.75 -14.26 3.42
N ALA A 157 -12.08 -14.53 4.54
CA ALA A 157 -11.04 -13.67 5.08
C ALA A 157 -9.80 -13.54 4.18
N ASP A 158 -9.50 -14.58 3.40
CA ASP A 158 -8.40 -14.63 2.43
C ASP A 158 -8.68 -13.84 1.15
N GLN A 159 -9.92 -13.41 0.92
CA GLN A 159 -10.38 -12.66 -0.26
C GLN A 159 -10.85 -11.25 0.12
N LEU A 160 -10.23 -10.63 1.14
CA LEU A 160 -10.65 -9.30 1.61
C LEU A 160 -10.58 -8.24 0.51
N ASP A 161 -9.49 -8.18 -0.25
CA ASP A 161 -9.29 -7.19 -1.32
C ASP A 161 -10.32 -7.35 -2.45
N GLU A 162 -10.61 -8.60 -2.84
CA GLU A 162 -11.66 -8.90 -3.82
C GLU A 162 -13.04 -8.50 -3.28
N THR A 163 -13.30 -8.73 -2.00
CA THR A 163 -14.54 -8.33 -1.34
C THR A 163 -14.71 -6.81 -1.33
N ILE A 164 -13.64 -6.07 -1.01
CA ILE A 164 -13.62 -4.60 -1.08
C ILE A 164 -13.87 -4.13 -2.52
N GLY A 165 -13.22 -4.74 -3.51
CA GLY A 165 -13.44 -4.45 -4.92
C GLY A 165 -14.89 -4.62 -5.36
N ARG A 166 -15.58 -5.68 -4.88
CA ARG A 166 -17.01 -5.92 -5.15
C ARG A 166 -17.93 -4.89 -4.50
N MET A 167 -17.56 -4.32 -3.35
CA MET A 167 -18.31 -3.24 -2.69
C MET A 167 -18.10 -1.87 -3.33
N ARG A 168 -16.98 -1.66 -4.02
CA ARG A 168 -16.71 -0.49 -4.87
C ARG A 168 -17.40 -0.65 -6.23
N GLY A 169 -17.39 0.41 -7.04
CA GLY A 169 -17.91 0.37 -8.41
C GLY A 169 -18.49 1.72 -8.84
N VAL A 170 -19.18 1.72 -9.98
CA VAL A 170 -19.73 2.94 -10.58
C VAL A 170 -20.85 3.52 -9.72
N THR A 171 -20.85 4.84 -9.52
CA THR A 171 -21.89 5.58 -8.81
C THR A 171 -23.29 5.26 -9.39
N GLY A 172 -24.28 5.07 -8.53
CA GLY A 172 -25.67 4.76 -8.92
C GLY A 172 -25.92 3.27 -9.17
N THR A 173 -24.89 2.42 -9.21
CA THR A 173 -25.10 0.97 -9.31
C THR A 173 -25.43 0.37 -7.94
N GLN A 174 -26.21 -0.70 -7.94
CA GLN A 174 -26.61 -1.37 -6.70
C GLN A 174 -25.64 -2.51 -6.33
N VAL A 175 -25.53 -2.76 -5.03
CA VAL A 175 -24.85 -3.91 -4.45
C VAL A 175 -25.65 -4.42 -3.26
N GLU A 176 -25.79 -5.74 -3.14
CA GLU A 176 -26.42 -6.38 -2.01
C GLU A 176 -25.38 -6.89 -1.02
N LEU A 177 -25.55 -6.59 0.26
CA LEU A 177 -24.75 -7.12 1.36
C LEU A 177 -25.59 -8.01 2.24
N ALA A 178 -25.15 -9.24 2.47
CA ALA A 178 -25.70 -10.10 3.51
C ALA A 178 -24.80 -9.99 4.75
N ILE A 179 -25.40 -9.68 5.88
CA ILE A 179 -24.69 -9.34 7.13
C ILE A 179 -25.25 -10.19 8.27
N ASP A 180 -24.36 -10.79 9.06
CA ASP A 180 -24.69 -11.40 10.35
C ASP A 180 -24.45 -10.36 11.46
N ARG A 181 -25.49 -10.06 12.22
CA ARG A 181 -25.48 -9.10 13.32
C ARG A 181 -25.80 -9.79 14.63
N LYS A 182 -24.94 -9.58 15.61
CA LYS A 182 -25.18 -10.13 16.95
C LYS A 182 -26.54 -9.67 17.52
N GLY A 183 -27.38 -10.62 17.84
CA GLY A 183 -28.73 -10.36 18.38
C GLY A 183 -29.86 -10.45 17.37
N GLU A 184 -29.54 -10.53 16.08
CA GLU A 184 -30.54 -10.80 15.04
C GLU A 184 -30.60 -12.32 14.77
N PRO A 185 -31.80 -12.94 14.66
CA PRO A 185 -31.93 -14.38 14.45
C PRO A 185 -31.59 -14.81 13.03
N GLU A 186 -31.67 -13.91 12.06
CA GLU A 186 -31.45 -14.16 10.64
C GLU A 186 -30.51 -13.11 10.05
N PRO A 187 -29.75 -13.44 9.00
CA PRO A 187 -28.89 -12.48 8.31
C PRO A 187 -29.70 -11.31 7.74
N LEU A 188 -29.20 -10.11 7.95
CA LEU A 188 -29.76 -8.88 7.40
C LEU A 188 -29.32 -8.72 5.94
N ARG A 189 -30.20 -8.24 5.07
CA ARG A 189 -29.88 -7.91 3.68
C ARG A 189 -29.99 -6.41 3.47
N PHE A 190 -28.92 -5.81 2.97
CA PHE A 190 -28.87 -4.40 2.60
C PHE A 190 -28.71 -4.27 1.10
N THR A 191 -29.66 -3.69 0.41
CA THR A 191 -29.51 -3.26 -0.98
C THR A 191 -29.05 -1.81 -0.97
N LEU A 192 -27.80 -1.59 -1.34
CA LEU A 192 -27.11 -0.30 -1.27
C LEU A 192 -26.85 0.23 -2.68
N GLU A 193 -27.10 1.51 -2.89
CA GLU A 193 -26.64 2.21 -4.09
C GLU A 193 -25.24 2.76 -3.85
N ARG A 194 -24.28 2.42 -4.74
CA ARG A 194 -22.92 2.95 -4.64
C ARG A 194 -22.94 4.46 -4.85
N GLY A 195 -22.34 5.17 -3.96
CA GLY A 195 -22.22 6.62 -4.00
C GLY A 195 -20.79 7.09 -3.74
N GLU A 196 -20.58 8.38 -3.87
CA GLU A 196 -19.33 9.00 -3.42
C GLU A 196 -19.26 8.94 -1.89
N VAL A 197 -18.16 8.40 -1.40
CA VAL A 197 -17.85 8.25 0.01
C VAL A 197 -16.71 9.17 0.36
N HIS A 198 -16.94 10.09 1.27
CA HIS A 198 -15.94 11.05 1.74
C HIS A 198 -15.24 10.49 2.99
N VAL A 199 -13.92 10.38 2.92
CA VAL A 199 -13.12 9.93 4.06
C VAL A 199 -12.60 11.17 4.78
N HIS A 200 -13.22 11.51 5.92
CA HIS A 200 -12.81 12.67 6.69
C HIS A 200 -11.38 12.48 7.22
N SER A 201 -10.49 13.35 6.78
CA SER A 201 -9.07 13.34 7.16
C SER A 201 -8.81 14.06 8.49
N VAL A 202 -9.81 14.78 9.04
CA VAL A 202 -9.68 15.57 10.25
C VAL A 202 -10.69 15.12 11.30
N ARG A 203 -10.20 14.92 12.51
CA ARG A 203 -11.04 14.67 13.70
C ARG A 203 -10.80 15.77 14.70
N ALA A 204 -11.88 16.25 15.33
CA ALA A 204 -11.83 17.28 16.35
C ALA A 204 -12.65 16.86 17.57
N GLN A 205 -12.18 17.25 18.74
CA GLN A 205 -12.91 17.08 19.99
C GLN A 205 -12.64 18.23 20.96
N PRO A 206 -13.65 18.71 21.68
CA PRO A 206 -13.43 19.67 22.74
C PRO A 206 -12.73 19.01 23.93
N LEU A 207 -11.83 19.75 24.57
CA LEU A 207 -11.16 19.34 25.79
C LEU A 207 -11.59 20.24 26.96
N PRO A 208 -11.47 19.76 28.22
CA PRO A 208 -11.72 20.59 29.42
C PRO A 208 -10.87 21.86 29.44
N GLY A 209 -11.42 22.95 29.95
CA GLY A 209 -10.72 24.23 30.02
C GLY A 209 -10.80 25.10 28.78
N GLY A 210 -11.70 24.81 27.85
CA GLY A 210 -11.91 25.61 26.64
C GLY A 210 -10.89 25.36 25.50
N PHE A 211 -10.15 24.27 25.61
CA PHE A 211 -9.24 23.85 24.55
C PHE A 211 -9.95 22.95 23.51
N GLY A 212 -9.48 22.99 22.25
CA GLY A 212 -9.87 22.07 21.19
C GLY A 212 -8.70 21.17 20.78
N TYR A 213 -8.95 19.87 20.60
CA TYR A 213 -7.99 18.95 20.02
C TYR A 213 -8.37 18.68 18.56
N VAL A 214 -7.43 18.85 17.66
CA VAL A 214 -7.60 18.54 16.23
C VAL A 214 -6.52 17.57 15.81
N ARG A 215 -6.93 16.48 15.13
CA ARG A 215 -6.03 15.48 14.58
C ARG A 215 -6.25 15.36 13.08
N ILE A 216 -5.19 15.57 12.31
CA ILE A 216 -5.16 15.27 10.89
C ILE A 216 -4.58 13.85 10.75
N THR A 217 -5.34 12.92 10.17
CA THR A 217 -4.95 11.51 10.01
C THR A 217 -4.21 11.26 8.71
N GLN A 218 -4.53 12.04 7.67
CA GLN A 218 -3.90 12.01 6.35
C GLN A 218 -4.09 13.37 5.67
N PHE A 219 -3.30 13.63 4.64
CA PHE A 219 -3.46 14.82 3.80
C PHE A 219 -4.05 14.40 2.45
N SER A 220 -5.15 15.04 2.07
CA SER A 220 -5.86 14.88 0.80
C SER A 220 -6.40 16.23 0.34
N ASP A 221 -6.95 16.28 -0.86
CA ASP A 221 -7.57 17.51 -1.40
C ASP A 221 -8.73 18.01 -0.53
N SER A 222 -9.41 17.10 0.19
CA SER A 222 -10.49 17.44 1.12
C SER A 222 -10.01 18.00 2.47
N THR A 223 -8.75 17.75 2.86
CA THR A 223 -8.23 18.09 4.21
C THR A 223 -8.42 19.57 4.60
N PRO A 224 -8.21 20.57 3.72
CA PRO A 224 -8.46 21.96 4.09
C PRO A 224 -9.92 22.22 4.47
N GLY A 225 -10.87 21.66 3.71
CA GLY A 225 -12.31 21.76 3.98
C GLY A 225 -12.69 21.07 5.30
N ASP A 226 -12.24 19.84 5.50
CA ASP A 226 -12.44 19.08 6.74
C ASP A 226 -11.90 19.82 7.96
N LEU A 227 -10.74 20.48 7.83
CA LEU A 227 -10.14 21.26 8.91
C LEU A 227 -10.99 22.47 9.28
N VAL A 228 -11.48 23.23 8.28
CA VAL A 228 -12.35 24.39 8.51
C VAL A 228 -13.65 23.95 9.20
N GLN A 229 -14.25 22.85 8.76
CA GLN A 229 -15.45 22.29 9.36
C GLN A 229 -15.21 21.86 10.81
N ALA A 230 -14.12 21.14 11.07
CA ALA A 230 -13.72 20.67 12.39
C ALA A 230 -13.49 21.83 13.35
N LEU A 231 -12.81 22.89 12.93
CA LEU A 231 -12.60 24.10 13.73
C LEU A 231 -13.92 24.83 14.00
N SER A 232 -14.81 24.93 13.02
CA SER A 232 -16.14 25.56 13.20
C SER A 232 -16.95 24.82 14.26
N THR A 233 -16.92 23.49 14.28
CA THR A 233 -17.61 22.67 15.30
C THR A 233 -17.04 22.88 16.70
N LEU A 234 -15.72 23.11 16.83
CA LEU A 234 -15.08 23.39 18.13
C LEU A 234 -15.43 24.78 18.66
N VAL A 235 -15.53 25.77 17.77
CA VAL A 235 -15.84 27.17 18.15
C VAL A 235 -17.34 27.36 18.42
N HIS A 236 -18.19 26.66 17.67
CA HIS A 236 -19.64 26.71 17.77
C HIS A 236 -20.18 25.29 18.00
N PRO A 237 -19.98 24.71 19.21
CA PRO A 237 -20.54 23.39 19.48
C PRO A 237 -22.06 23.45 19.32
N ALA A 238 -22.63 22.47 18.61
CA ALA A 238 -24.07 22.33 18.49
C ALA A 238 -24.68 22.18 19.88
N PRO A 239 -25.84 22.79 20.16
CA PRO A 239 -26.49 22.77 21.47
C PRO A 239 -26.86 21.33 21.89
#